data_9a94b60dada875c77f07c2942024da57
#
_entry.id   9a94b60dada875c77f07c2942024da57
#
_cell.length_a   1.000
_cell.length_b   1.000
_cell.length_c   1.000
_cell.angle_alpha   90.00
_cell.angle_beta   90.00
_cell.angle_gamma   90.00
#
_symmetry.space_group_name_H-M   'P 1'
#
loop_
_entity.id
_entity.type
_entity.pdbx_description
1 polymer ?
#
loop_
_entity_poly.entity_id
_entity_poly.type
_entity_poly.pdbx_seq_one_letter_code
_entity_poly.pdbx_strand_id
1 'polypeptide(L)'
;TMNKIVLLLSVVTLFIFQTFAQPARQLVQVVVTPDHADWNYKTGDKPQFTLTVLRNNVPVKGIEIKYSIQPELMPAIEEGKMNLTDGVAVVKAPKFKTPGFLRCTASVEVDGKTYSSYATAAFEPEKILPSTTLPGDFQSFWEKGKQELAKVEMKPVMKLMPERCTDKVDVYHVGINNIKGKIYGILCRPKAEGKYPAILHVPGAGIRPYFGDIAGAEQGFITFQIGIHGIPVNLDPGVYTDLAAGALDGYPTFNMDDKDFYYYKR
;
A
#
# COMPACT_ATOMS: atom_id res chain seq x y z
N THR A 1 -44.16 -13.48 -32.57
CA THR A 1 -43.06 -14.38 -32.07
C THR A 1 -41.78 -13.58 -31.78
N MET A 2 -41.42 -12.59 -32.60
CA MET A 2 -40.22 -11.76 -32.45
C MET A 2 -40.24 -10.91 -31.14
N ASN A 3 -41.39 -10.33 -30.77
CA ASN A 3 -41.51 -9.53 -29.54
C ASN A 3 -41.36 -10.35 -28.23
N LYS A 4 -41.68 -11.63 -28.25
CA LYS A 4 -41.51 -12.52 -27.08
C LYS A 4 -40.04 -12.90 -26.89
N ILE A 5 -39.27 -13.04 -27.98
CA ILE A 5 -37.82 -13.34 -27.92
C ILE A 5 -37.03 -12.13 -27.44
N VAL A 6 -37.38 -10.93 -27.88
CA VAL A 6 -36.77 -9.68 -27.44
C VAL A 6 -37.05 -9.45 -25.95
N LEU A 7 -38.27 -9.73 -25.48
CA LEU A 7 -38.63 -9.61 -24.06
C LEU A 7 -37.88 -10.64 -23.18
N LEU A 8 -37.68 -11.85 -23.69
CA LEU A 8 -36.95 -12.90 -22.98
C LEU A 8 -35.45 -12.56 -22.90
N LEU A 9 -34.85 -12.03 -23.97
CA LEU A 9 -33.48 -11.58 -24.01
C LEU A 9 -33.24 -10.38 -23.06
N SER A 10 -34.18 -9.43 -22.96
CA SER A 10 -34.05 -8.30 -22.05
C SER A 10 -34.21 -8.70 -20.57
N VAL A 11 -35.01 -9.72 -20.28
CA VAL A 11 -35.12 -10.27 -18.90
C VAL A 11 -33.87 -11.05 -18.51
N VAL A 12 -33.27 -11.81 -19.41
CA VAL A 12 -32.01 -12.54 -19.16
C VAL A 12 -30.84 -11.58 -18.98
N THR A 13 -30.77 -10.49 -19.76
CA THR A 13 -29.72 -9.47 -19.55
C THR A 13 -29.87 -8.71 -18.24
N LEU A 14 -31.08 -8.46 -17.74
CA LEU A 14 -31.28 -7.84 -16.43
C LEU A 14 -30.84 -8.72 -15.24
N PHE A 15 -30.88 -10.06 -15.40
CA PHE A 15 -30.39 -10.97 -14.35
C PHE A 15 -28.87 -11.14 -14.34
N ILE A 16 -28.15 -10.83 -15.42
CA ILE A 16 -26.70 -10.98 -15.49
C ILE A 16 -25.95 -9.85 -14.77
N PHE A 17 -26.59 -8.71 -14.54
CA PHE A 17 -25.97 -7.54 -13.87
C PHE A 17 -26.14 -7.47 -12.34
N GLN A 18 -26.72 -8.48 -11.71
CA GLN A 18 -26.84 -8.53 -10.25
C GLN A 18 -25.88 -9.52 -9.56
N THR A 19 -24.74 -9.77 -10.13
CA THR A 19 -23.65 -10.32 -9.32
C THR A 19 -23.01 -9.18 -8.52
N PHE A 20 -23.71 -8.71 -7.49
CA PHE A 20 -23.01 -8.10 -6.38
C PHE A 20 -22.05 -9.18 -5.87
N ALA A 21 -20.75 -9.02 -6.16
CA ALA A 21 -19.72 -9.79 -5.50
C ALA A 21 -19.87 -9.49 -4.00
N GLN A 22 -20.61 -10.34 -3.29
CA GLN A 22 -20.58 -10.29 -1.83
C GLN A 22 -19.11 -10.45 -1.44
N PRO A 23 -18.58 -9.60 -0.55
CA PRO A 23 -17.24 -9.80 -0.07
C PRO A 23 -17.11 -11.25 0.40
N ALA A 24 -16.13 -11.97 -0.16
CA ALA A 24 -15.94 -13.38 0.12
C ALA A 24 -15.77 -13.52 1.63
N ARG A 25 -16.81 -14.00 2.34
CA ARG A 25 -16.76 -14.18 3.78
C ARG A 25 -15.84 -15.37 4.04
N GLN A 26 -14.76 -15.11 4.73
CA GLN A 26 -13.82 -16.13 5.09
C GLN A 26 -14.48 -17.06 6.12
N LEU A 27 -14.81 -18.30 5.72
CA LEU A 27 -15.51 -19.25 6.56
C LEU A 27 -14.64 -19.75 7.73
N VAL A 28 -13.32 -19.80 7.52
CA VAL A 28 -12.33 -20.17 8.53
C VAL A 28 -11.49 -18.94 8.85
N GLN A 29 -11.36 -18.64 10.12
CA GLN A 29 -10.59 -17.50 10.63
C GLN A 29 -9.63 -17.99 11.70
N VAL A 30 -8.36 -17.60 11.61
CA VAL A 30 -7.39 -17.73 12.69
C VAL A 30 -7.38 -16.40 13.45
N VAL A 31 -7.52 -16.45 14.76
CA VAL A 31 -7.49 -15.28 15.64
C VAL A 31 -6.31 -15.42 16.58
N VAL A 32 -5.45 -14.44 16.60
CA VAL A 32 -4.32 -14.33 17.52
C VAL A 32 -4.54 -13.07 18.36
N THR A 33 -4.60 -13.22 19.69
CA THR A 33 -4.91 -12.12 20.59
C THR A 33 -3.85 -12.04 21.69
N PRO A 34 -3.16 -10.90 21.87
CA PRO A 34 -2.28 -10.70 23.01
C PRO A 34 -3.10 -10.53 24.29
N ASP A 35 -2.46 -10.74 25.45
CA ASP A 35 -3.11 -10.63 26.77
C ASP A 35 -3.29 -9.15 27.23
N HIS A 36 -2.69 -8.19 26.57
CA HIS A 36 -2.93 -6.76 26.81
C HIS A 36 -3.80 -6.16 25.70
N ALA A 37 -4.89 -5.49 26.07
CA ALA A 37 -5.84 -4.92 25.14
C ALA A 37 -5.26 -3.76 24.30
N ASP A 38 -4.28 -3.04 24.82
CA ASP A 38 -3.56 -1.96 24.14
C ASP A 38 -2.31 -2.44 23.40
N TRP A 39 -2.00 -3.74 23.50
CA TRP A 39 -0.83 -4.41 22.90
C TRP A 39 0.52 -3.86 23.35
N ASN A 40 0.57 -3.07 24.42
CA ASN A 40 1.78 -2.45 24.96
C ASN A 40 2.35 -3.23 26.14
N TYR A 41 3.66 -3.39 26.14
CA TYR A 41 4.45 -4.14 27.12
C TYR A 41 5.69 -3.35 27.50
N LYS A 42 6.22 -3.66 28.68
CA LYS A 42 7.54 -3.18 29.11
C LYS A 42 8.62 -4.17 28.65
N THR A 43 9.81 -3.64 28.38
CA THR A 43 10.97 -4.52 28.11
C THR A 43 11.19 -5.48 29.29
N GLY A 44 11.31 -6.76 28.95
CA GLY A 44 11.41 -7.86 29.94
C GLY A 44 10.10 -8.56 30.27
N ASP A 45 8.95 -8.05 29.86
CA ASP A 45 7.68 -8.75 29.97
C ASP A 45 7.63 -10.00 29.08
N LYS A 46 6.70 -10.88 29.41
CA LYS A 46 6.43 -12.13 28.66
C LYS A 46 4.99 -12.11 28.17
N PRO A 47 4.69 -11.61 26.98
CA PRO A 47 3.34 -11.61 26.46
C PRO A 47 2.80 -13.01 26.29
N GLN A 48 1.49 -13.16 26.44
CA GLN A 48 0.78 -14.37 26.12
C GLN A 48 -0.12 -14.13 24.94
N PHE A 49 -0.09 -15.03 23.97
CA PHE A 49 -0.96 -14.98 22.79
C PHE A 49 -1.97 -16.10 22.85
N THR A 50 -3.24 -15.74 22.83
CA THR A 50 -4.34 -16.68 22.71
C THR A 50 -4.58 -16.94 21.23
N LEU A 51 -4.53 -18.23 20.85
CA LEU A 51 -4.77 -18.72 19.50
C LEU A 51 -6.15 -19.36 19.44
N THR A 52 -6.97 -18.94 18.50
CA THR A 52 -8.30 -19.51 18.27
C THR A 52 -8.53 -19.72 16.78
N VAL A 53 -9.15 -20.82 16.41
CA VAL A 53 -9.63 -21.06 15.05
C VAL A 53 -11.14 -21.05 15.07
N LEU A 54 -11.74 -20.21 14.23
CA LEU A 54 -13.19 -20.13 14.09
C LEU A 54 -13.61 -20.69 12.72
N ARG A 55 -14.66 -21.50 12.71
CA ARG A 55 -15.38 -21.88 11.47
C ARG A 55 -16.82 -21.42 11.61
N ASN A 56 -17.25 -20.55 10.71
CA ASN A 56 -18.56 -19.91 10.79
C ASN A 56 -18.82 -19.20 12.14
N ASN A 57 -17.79 -18.56 12.71
CA ASN A 57 -17.76 -17.88 14.02
C ASN A 57 -17.90 -18.87 15.24
N VAL A 58 -17.75 -20.18 15.03
CA VAL A 58 -17.75 -21.18 16.11
C VAL A 58 -16.33 -21.69 16.29
N PRO A 59 -15.79 -21.74 17.53
CA PRO A 59 -14.47 -22.29 17.80
C PRO A 59 -14.34 -23.74 17.32
N VAL A 60 -13.25 -24.03 16.60
CA VAL A 60 -12.91 -25.39 16.13
C VAL A 60 -12.09 -26.08 17.22
N LYS A 61 -12.53 -27.24 17.67
CA LYS A 61 -11.83 -28.06 18.69
C LYS A 61 -11.07 -29.21 18.04
N GLY A 62 -10.02 -29.66 18.72
CA GLY A 62 -9.28 -30.86 18.33
C GLY A 62 -8.42 -30.70 17.07
N ILE A 63 -8.10 -29.48 16.67
CA ILE A 63 -7.26 -29.16 15.50
C ILE A 63 -5.86 -28.74 15.94
N GLU A 64 -4.83 -29.17 15.19
CA GLU A 64 -3.45 -28.71 15.39
C GLU A 64 -3.24 -27.36 14.75
N ILE A 65 -2.70 -26.41 15.50
CA ILE A 65 -2.28 -25.09 15.03
C ILE A 65 -0.76 -24.96 15.14
N LYS A 66 -0.13 -24.45 14.10
CA LYS A 66 1.31 -24.09 14.10
C LYS A 66 1.44 -22.64 14.51
N TYR A 67 2.50 -22.31 15.25
CA TYR A 67 2.82 -20.95 15.60
C TYR A 67 4.31 -20.65 15.46
N SER A 68 4.64 -19.39 15.28
CA SER A 68 6.00 -18.85 15.37
C SER A 68 5.99 -17.51 16.11
N ILE A 69 7.04 -17.27 16.91
CA ILE A 69 7.30 -15.99 17.57
C ILE A 69 8.59 -15.43 17.04
N GLN A 70 8.56 -14.18 16.62
CA GLN A 70 9.70 -13.52 15.99
C GLN A 70 9.72 -12.02 16.28
N PRO A 71 10.89 -11.39 16.46
CA PRO A 71 11.00 -9.96 16.33
C PRO A 71 10.54 -9.54 14.91
N GLU A 72 9.95 -8.38 14.77
CA GLU A 72 9.39 -7.91 13.50
C GLU A 72 10.43 -7.99 12.37
N LEU A 73 10.07 -8.65 11.28
CA LEU A 73 10.92 -8.89 10.09
C LEU A 73 12.25 -9.63 10.36
N MET A 74 12.37 -10.30 11.51
CA MET A 74 13.54 -11.10 11.87
C MET A 74 13.20 -12.60 11.86
N PRO A 75 14.21 -13.48 11.86
CA PRO A 75 13.97 -14.91 12.00
C PRO A 75 13.19 -15.26 13.27
N ALA A 76 12.43 -16.37 13.23
CA ALA A 76 11.73 -16.87 14.38
C ALA A 76 12.69 -17.25 15.51
N ILE A 77 12.35 -16.87 16.74
CA ILE A 77 13.07 -17.22 17.97
C ILE A 77 12.41 -18.38 18.71
N GLU A 78 11.15 -18.67 18.38
CA GLU A 78 10.40 -19.81 18.87
C GLU A 78 9.38 -20.25 17.82
N GLU A 79 9.27 -21.55 17.63
CA GLU A 79 8.27 -22.16 16.75
C GLU A 79 7.70 -23.42 17.41
N GLY A 80 6.45 -23.73 17.13
CA GLY A 80 5.84 -24.91 17.69
C GLY A 80 4.49 -25.25 17.09
N LYS A 81 3.90 -26.30 17.65
CA LYS A 81 2.56 -26.76 17.34
C LYS A 81 1.79 -26.96 18.63
N MET A 82 0.52 -26.68 18.61
CA MET A 82 -0.40 -26.90 19.74
C MET A 82 -1.71 -27.50 19.25
N ASN A 83 -2.36 -28.27 20.09
CA ASN A 83 -3.69 -28.78 19.81
C ASN A 83 -4.75 -27.88 20.49
N LEU A 84 -5.72 -27.40 19.74
CA LEU A 84 -6.84 -26.61 20.24
C LEU A 84 -7.89 -27.53 20.88
N THR A 85 -7.58 -28.17 22.01
CA THR A 85 -8.46 -29.17 22.67
C THR A 85 -9.85 -28.59 22.93
N ASP A 86 -9.92 -27.38 23.48
CA ASP A 86 -11.17 -26.67 23.77
C ASP A 86 -11.43 -25.50 22.79
N GLY A 87 -10.79 -25.52 21.61
CA GLY A 87 -10.89 -24.47 20.61
C GLY A 87 -9.97 -23.29 20.85
N VAL A 88 -9.13 -23.35 21.89
CA VAL A 88 -8.20 -22.28 22.28
C VAL A 88 -6.87 -22.91 22.69
N ALA A 89 -5.76 -22.24 22.39
CA ALA A 89 -4.44 -22.49 22.95
C ALA A 89 -3.77 -21.20 23.36
N VAL A 90 -2.86 -21.25 24.34
CA VAL A 90 -2.12 -20.07 24.82
C VAL A 90 -0.64 -20.31 24.63
N VAL A 91 0.00 -19.43 23.86
CA VAL A 91 1.45 -19.41 23.66
C VAL A 91 2.05 -18.36 24.57
N LYS A 92 3.02 -18.73 25.39
CA LYS A 92 3.78 -17.81 26.25
C LYS A 92 5.08 -17.43 25.55
N ALA A 93 5.16 -16.20 25.11
CA ALA A 93 6.36 -15.73 24.45
C ALA A 93 7.57 -15.61 25.40
N PRO A 94 8.79 -15.74 24.90
CA PRO A 94 9.99 -15.48 25.67
C PRO A 94 10.07 -14.00 26.08
N LYS A 95 10.92 -13.69 27.07
CA LYS A 95 11.21 -12.31 27.45
C LYS A 95 11.82 -11.55 26.28
N PHE A 96 11.24 -10.41 25.94
CA PHE A 96 11.81 -9.51 24.94
C PHE A 96 12.51 -8.34 25.66
N LYS A 97 13.82 -8.18 25.44
CA LYS A 97 14.69 -7.36 26.30
C LYS A 97 15.00 -5.98 25.72
N THR A 98 14.59 -5.70 24.52
CA THR A 98 14.87 -4.45 23.81
C THR A 98 13.57 -3.80 23.35
N PRO A 99 13.51 -2.45 23.28
CA PRO A 99 12.39 -1.78 22.62
C PRO A 99 12.19 -2.30 21.20
N GLY A 100 10.94 -2.53 20.82
CA GLY A 100 10.64 -3.10 19.50
C GLY A 100 9.31 -3.84 19.46
N PHE A 101 9.19 -4.74 18.49
CA PHE A 101 7.95 -5.46 18.23
C PHE A 101 8.20 -6.97 18.19
N LEU A 102 7.37 -7.73 18.86
CA LEU A 102 7.39 -9.19 18.86
C LEU A 102 6.10 -9.71 18.26
N ARG A 103 6.19 -10.37 17.12
CA ARG A 103 5.04 -10.92 16.39
C ARG A 103 4.84 -12.39 16.73
N CYS A 104 3.60 -12.77 17.03
CA CYS A 104 3.14 -14.16 17.05
C CYS A 104 2.32 -14.40 15.78
N THR A 105 2.78 -15.31 14.93
CA THR A 105 2.05 -15.77 13.74
C THR A 105 1.49 -17.16 14.04
N ALA A 106 0.25 -17.40 13.66
CA ALA A 106 -0.39 -18.71 13.79
C ALA A 106 -0.99 -19.16 12.46
N SER A 107 -0.92 -20.45 12.16
CA SER A 107 -1.46 -21.03 10.93
C SER A 107 -2.07 -22.40 11.18
N VAL A 108 -3.14 -22.71 10.43
CA VAL A 108 -3.86 -23.98 10.48
C VAL A 108 -4.20 -24.43 9.06
N GLU A 109 -4.23 -25.73 8.85
CA GLU A 109 -4.72 -26.33 7.62
C GLU A 109 -6.14 -26.87 7.85
N VAL A 110 -7.10 -26.41 7.04
CA VAL A 110 -8.49 -26.86 7.07
C VAL A 110 -8.94 -27.14 5.64
N ASP A 111 -9.45 -28.34 5.40
CA ASP A 111 -9.95 -28.76 4.06
C ASP A 111 -8.91 -28.52 2.93
N GLY A 112 -7.61 -28.81 3.21
CA GLY A 112 -6.51 -28.65 2.26
C GLY A 112 -6.08 -27.21 1.97
N LYS A 113 -6.58 -26.24 2.76
CA LYS A 113 -6.20 -24.82 2.66
C LYS A 113 -5.54 -24.33 3.94
N THR A 114 -4.48 -23.56 3.80
CA THR A 114 -3.81 -22.90 4.93
C THR A 114 -4.45 -21.54 5.21
N TYR A 115 -4.81 -21.34 6.46
CA TYR A 115 -5.29 -20.05 7.00
C TYR A 115 -4.28 -19.58 8.04
N SER A 116 -3.98 -18.29 8.04
CA SER A 116 -3.02 -17.69 8.96
C SER A 116 -3.46 -16.32 9.45
N SER A 117 -2.97 -15.97 10.63
CA SER A 117 -3.14 -14.65 11.22
C SER A 117 -1.98 -14.36 12.15
N TYR A 118 -1.86 -13.12 12.59
CA TYR A 118 -0.82 -12.70 13.54
C TYR A 118 -1.32 -11.61 14.47
N ALA A 119 -0.63 -11.48 15.60
CA ALA A 119 -0.70 -10.29 16.46
C ALA A 119 0.71 -9.88 16.88
N THR A 120 0.89 -8.62 17.23
CA THR A 120 2.19 -8.05 17.55
C THR A 120 2.15 -7.36 18.91
N ALA A 121 3.03 -7.76 19.83
CA ALA A 121 3.25 -7.08 21.09
C ALA A 121 4.29 -5.97 20.89
N ALA A 122 3.97 -4.74 21.31
CA ALA A 122 4.82 -3.57 21.23
C ALA A 122 5.53 -3.34 22.57
N PHE A 123 6.85 -3.38 22.57
CA PHE A 123 7.70 -3.19 23.75
C PHE A 123 8.30 -1.80 23.74
N GLU A 124 7.77 -0.91 24.58
CA GLU A 124 8.24 0.48 24.73
C GLU A 124 8.63 1.13 23.38
N PRO A 125 7.71 1.14 22.38
CA PRO A 125 8.03 1.55 21.01
C PRO A 125 8.56 2.98 20.91
N GLU A 126 8.22 3.83 21.88
CA GLU A 126 8.73 5.19 22.00
C GLU A 126 10.22 5.27 22.34
N LYS A 127 10.82 4.15 22.78
CA LYS A 127 12.26 4.04 23.10
C LYS A 127 13.07 3.41 21.96
N ILE A 128 12.46 3.09 20.83
CA ILE A 128 13.19 2.57 19.67
C ILE A 128 14.12 3.66 19.15
N LEU A 129 15.41 3.34 19.10
CA LEU A 129 16.41 4.24 18.54
C LEU A 129 16.58 4.01 17.04
N PRO A 130 16.93 5.06 16.28
CA PRO A 130 17.28 4.89 14.87
C PRO A 130 18.41 3.87 14.69
N SER A 131 18.28 2.97 13.73
CA SER A 131 19.31 1.97 13.40
C SER A 131 20.52 2.58 12.67
N THR A 132 20.32 3.77 12.07
CA THR A 132 21.37 4.51 11.35
C THR A 132 21.37 5.97 11.80
N THR A 133 22.51 6.62 11.70
CA THR A 133 22.62 8.06 11.90
C THR A 133 22.31 8.82 10.62
N LEU A 134 21.84 10.05 10.75
CA LEU A 134 21.70 10.94 9.61
C LEU A 134 23.10 11.22 9.03
N PRO A 135 23.32 11.07 7.69
CA PRO A 135 24.58 11.44 7.07
C PRO A 135 24.97 12.89 7.39
N GLY A 136 26.25 13.11 7.67
CA GLY A 136 26.73 14.43 8.08
C GLY A 136 26.51 15.53 7.03
N ASP A 137 26.42 15.15 5.76
CA ASP A 137 26.18 16.05 4.63
C ASP A 137 24.71 16.14 4.21
N PHE A 138 23.77 15.47 4.91
CA PHE A 138 22.36 15.40 4.51
C PHE A 138 21.76 16.78 4.24
N GLN A 139 21.93 17.71 5.17
CA GLN A 139 21.37 19.03 5.03
C GLN A 139 21.99 19.81 3.87
N SER A 140 23.33 19.81 3.76
CA SER A 140 24.04 20.51 2.69
C SER A 140 23.75 19.93 1.30
N PHE A 141 23.58 18.60 1.20
CA PHE A 141 23.19 17.93 -0.03
C PHE A 141 21.82 18.45 -0.55
N TRP A 142 20.83 18.49 0.33
CA TRP A 142 19.49 18.96 -0.05
C TRP A 142 19.44 20.46 -0.32
N GLU A 143 20.14 21.29 0.47
CA GLU A 143 20.22 22.73 0.24
C GLU A 143 20.88 23.06 -1.11
N LYS A 144 21.95 22.36 -1.47
CA LYS A 144 22.57 22.47 -2.77
C LYS A 144 21.60 22.12 -3.91
N GLY A 145 20.86 21.01 -3.78
CA GLY A 145 19.86 20.60 -4.77
C GLY A 145 18.75 21.64 -4.94
N LYS A 146 18.25 22.22 -3.85
CA LYS A 146 17.25 23.30 -3.89
C LYS A 146 17.81 24.57 -4.57
N GLN A 147 19.06 24.95 -4.28
CA GLN A 147 19.71 26.08 -4.90
C GLN A 147 19.92 25.88 -6.42
N GLU A 148 20.27 24.69 -6.84
CA GLU A 148 20.37 24.33 -8.26
C GLU A 148 18.99 24.41 -8.93
N LEU A 149 17.95 23.87 -8.32
CA LEU A 149 16.58 23.91 -8.84
C LEU A 149 16.04 25.35 -8.91
N ALA A 150 16.34 26.19 -7.94
CA ALA A 150 15.89 27.60 -7.92
C ALA A 150 16.39 28.43 -9.11
N LYS A 151 17.45 28.00 -9.80
CA LYS A 151 17.96 28.63 -11.01
C LYS A 151 17.20 28.22 -12.27
N VAL A 152 16.37 27.20 -12.19
CA VAL A 152 15.58 26.68 -13.31
C VAL A 152 14.21 27.35 -13.32
N GLU A 153 13.90 28.09 -14.38
CA GLU A 153 12.57 28.65 -14.55
C GLU A 153 11.55 27.51 -14.74
N MET A 154 10.51 27.47 -13.93
CA MET A 154 9.52 26.38 -13.88
C MET A 154 8.81 26.18 -15.24
N LYS A 155 8.43 27.25 -15.95
CA LYS A 155 7.75 27.27 -17.26
C LYS A 155 6.68 26.18 -17.40
N PRO A 156 5.59 26.21 -16.62
CA PRO A 156 4.56 25.19 -16.70
C PRO A 156 3.85 25.24 -18.06
N VAL A 157 3.77 24.11 -18.72
CA VAL A 157 2.99 23.93 -19.94
C VAL A 157 1.78 23.07 -19.57
N MET A 158 0.59 23.65 -19.67
CA MET A 158 -0.67 23.00 -19.34
C MET A 158 -1.46 22.70 -20.60
N LYS A 159 -1.82 21.42 -20.82
CA LYS A 159 -2.65 20.99 -21.93
C LYS A 159 -3.95 20.42 -21.37
N LEU A 160 -5.08 21.06 -21.71
CA LEU A 160 -6.40 20.55 -21.32
C LEU A 160 -6.61 19.15 -21.90
N MET A 161 -7.23 18.27 -21.13
CA MET A 161 -7.63 16.92 -21.51
C MET A 161 -9.16 16.83 -21.51
N PRO A 162 -9.85 17.27 -22.58
CA PRO A 162 -11.30 17.38 -22.60
C PRO A 162 -11.99 16.03 -22.32
N GLU A 163 -11.38 14.93 -22.75
CA GLU A 163 -11.87 13.56 -22.57
C GLU A 163 -11.89 13.11 -21.10
N ARG A 164 -11.22 13.86 -20.20
CA ARG A 164 -11.17 13.59 -18.76
C ARG A 164 -11.89 14.64 -17.92
N CYS A 165 -12.28 15.76 -18.54
CA CYS A 165 -13.02 16.81 -17.85
C CYS A 165 -14.43 16.34 -17.49
N THR A 166 -14.95 16.82 -16.36
CA THR A 166 -16.35 16.65 -15.98
C THR A 166 -17.10 18.00 -16.06
N ASP A 167 -18.38 18.02 -15.75
CA ASP A 167 -19.12 19.27 -15.68
C ASP A 167 -18.58 20.23 -14.61
N LYS A 168 -17.90 19.69 -13.60
CA LYS A 168 -17.39 20.44 -12.43
C LYS A 168 -15.88 20.63 -12.42
N VAL A 169 -15.11 19.82 -13.17
CA VAL A 169 -13.65 19.74 -13.07
C VAL A 169 -12.99 19.86 -14.42
N ASP A 170 -11.97 20.69 -14.53
CA ASP A 170 -11.01 20.70 -15.62
C ASP A 170 -9.80 19.83 -15.29
N VAL A 171 -9.35 19.03 -16.25
CA VAL A 171 -8.19 18.14 -16.14
C VAL A 171 -7.12 18.54 -17.13
N TYR A 172 -5.89 18.71 -16.66
CA TYR A 172 -4.75 19.11 -17.49
C TYR A 172 -3.59 18.13 -17.36
N HIS A 173 -2.97 17.80 -18.48
CA HIS A 173 -1.62 17.28 -18.50
C HIS A 173 -0.65 18.46 -18.37
N VAL A 174 0.22 18.41 -17.37
CA VAL A 174 1.15 19.51 -17.03
C VAL A 174 2.57 19.02 -17.17
N GLY A 175 3.42 19.80 -17.84
CA GLY A 175 4.87 19.62 -17.89
C GLY A 175 5.55 20.81 -17.23
N ILE A 176 6.49 20.53 -16.32
CA ILE A 176 7.22 21.53 -15.54
C ILE A 176 8.72 21.32 -15.74
N ASN A 177 9.49 22.36 -15.98
CA ASN A 177 10.94 22.25 -16.09
C ASN A 177 11.57 21.85 -14.76
N ASN A 178 12.58 21.00 -14.84
CA ASN A 178 13.43 20.54 -13.75
C ASN A 178 14.90 20.67 -14.17
N ILE A 179 15.84 20.42 -13.28
CA ILE A 179 17.31 20.58 -13.50
C ILE A 179 17.79 19.87 -14.77
N LYS A 180 17.29 18.67 -15.05
CA LYS A 180 17.74 17.81 -16.16
C LYS A 180 16.67 17.55 -17.22
N GLY A 181 15.58 18.31 -17.24
CA GLY A 181 14.49 18.05 -18.18
C GLY A 181 13.15 18.54 -17.68
N LYS A 182 12.14 17.68 -17.75
CA LYS A 182 10.78 17.99 -17.27
C LYS A 182 10.27 16.91 -16.35
N ILE A 183 9.45 17.29 -15.40
CA ILE A 183 8.51 16.38 -14.74
C ILE A 183 7.11 16.62 -15.31
N TYR A 184 6.28 15.58 -15.27
CA TYR A 184 4.93 15.64 -15.79
C TYR A 184 3.93 15.22 -14.73
N GLY A 185 2.70 15.71 -14.85
CA GLY A 185 1.63 15.32 -13.94
C GLY A 185 0.24 15.60 -14.51
N ILE A 186 -0.77 15.14 -13.78
CA ILE A 186 -2.18 15.44 -14.05
C ILE A 186 -2.67 16.41 -12.98
N LEU A 187 -3.10 17.58 -13.39
CA LEU A 187 -3.73 18.60 -12.56
C LEU A 187 -5.23 18.54 -12.75
N CYS A 188 -5.99 18.42 -11.67
CA CYS A 188 -7.43 18.56 -11.68
C CYS A 188 -7.82 19.76 -10.82
N ARG A 189 -8.69 20.63 -11.36
CA ARG A 189 -9.18 21.81 -10.62
C ARG A 189 -10.67 21.98 -10.80
N PRO A 190 -11.40 22.49 -9.79
CA PRO A 190 -12.77 22.91 -9.96
C PRO A 190 -12.90 23.97 -11.07
N LYS A 191 -13.99 23.90 -11.86
CA LYS A 191 -14.31 24.93 -12.87
C LYS A 191 -14.86 26.20 -12.24
N ALA A 192 -15.51 26.08 -11.10
CA ALA A 192 -16.01 27.24 -10.39
C ALA A 192 -14.86 28.15 -9.95
N GLU A 193 -15.06 29.46 -10.05
CA GLU A 193 -14.07 30.41 -9.56
C GLU A 193 -13.97 30.37 -8.04
N GLY A 194 -12.77 30.48 -7.49
CA GLY A 194 -12.55 30.44 -6.05
C GLY A 194 -11.10 30.17 -5.68
N LYS A 195 -10.86 30.14 -4.37
CA LYS A 195 -9.61 29.68 -3.76
C LYS A 195 -9.85 28.31 -3.14
N TYR A 196 -9.07 27.34 -3.53
CA TYR A 196 -9.21 25.96 -3.11
C TYR A 196 -7.94 25.46 -2.43
N PRO A 197 -8.04 24.64 -1.41
CA PRO A 197 -6.89 23.91 -0.88
C PRO A 197 -6.31 23.00 -1.97
N ALA A 198 -4.98 22.80 -1.95
CA ALA A 198 -4.30 21.97 -2.94
C ALA A 198 -3.73 20.70 -2.30
N ILE A 199 -3.82 19.59 -3.03
CA ILE A 199 -3.27 18.29 -2.65
C ILE A 199 -2.25 17.87 -3.71
N LEU A 200 -1.00 17.66 -3.31
CA LEU A 200 0.04 17.05 -4.14
C LEU A 200 0.09 15.55 -3.88
N HIS A 201 -0.18 14.75 -4.91
CA HIS A 201 -0.01 13.30 -4.90
C HIS A 201 1.38 12.95 -5.44
N VAL A 202 2.25 12.49 -4.55
CA VAL A 202 3.57 12.00 -4.93
C VAL A 202 3.51 10.53 -5.36
N PRO A 203 4.33 10.09 -6.34
CA PRO A 203 4.25 8.74 -6.86
C PRO A 203 4.88 7.71 -5.93
N GLY A 204 4.40 6.47 -6.01
CA GLY A 204 5.15 5.30 -5.61
C GLY A 204 6.21 4.93 -6.66
N ALA A 205 6.98 3.87 -6.41
CA ALA A 205 7.99 3.36 -7.33
C ALA A 205 7.42 2.95 -8.69
N GLY A 206 8.24 3.07 -9.74
CA GLY A 206 7.94 2.65 -11.10
C GLY A 206 7.26 3.70 -11.96
N ILE A 207 7.33 3.47 -13.27
CA ILE A 207 6.69 4.30 -14.29
C ILE A 207 5.30 3.78 -14.58
N ARG A 208 4.35 4.69 -14.74
CA ARG A 208 2.95 4.34 -15.05
C ARG A 208 2.17 5.54 -15.57
N PRO A 209 1.02 5.33 -16.23
CA PRO A 209 0.10 6.43 -16.51
C PRO A 209 -0.56 6.92 -15.21
N TYR A 210 -0.92 8.20 -15.19
CA TYR A 210 -1.72 8.79 -14.12
C TYR A 210 -3.02 9.34 -14.69
N PHE A 211 -4.09 9.25 -13.92
CA PHE A 211 -5.42 9.68 -14.33
C PHE A 211 -5.86 10.99 -13.67
N GLY A 212 -5.20 11.38 -12.59
CA GLY A 212 -5.57 12.52 -11.74
C GLY A 212 -6.63 12.14 -10.70
N ASP A 213 -6.68 12.92 -9.62
CA ASP A 213 -7.72 12.78 -8.58
C ASP A 213 -8.86 13.74 -8.90
N ILE A 214 -9.74 13.34 -9.84
CA ILE A 214 -10.91 14.08 -10.25
C ILE A 214 -11.93 14.15 -9.09
N ALA A 215 -12.08 13.06 -8.34
CA ALA A 215 -13.02 13.00 -7.23
C ALA A 215 -12.67 14.01 -6.11
N GLY A 216 -11.38 14.13 -5.77
CA GLY A 216 -10.91 15.16 -4.85
C GLY A 216 -11.18 16.57 -5.39
N ALA A 217 -11.02 16.78 -6.70
CA ALA A 217 -11.32 18.10 -7.30
C ALA A 217 -12.83 18.40 -7.31
N GLU A 218 -13.70 17.42 -7.47
CA GLU A 218 -15.17 17.59 -7.33
C GLU A 218 -15.58 17.95 -5.91
N GLN A 219 -14.78 17.59 -4.91
CA GLN A 219 -14.97 17.94 -3.51
C GLN A 219 -14.39 19.32 -3.14
N GLY A 220 -13.86 20.06 -4.10
CA GLY A 220 -13.36 21.42 -3.88
C GLY A 220 -11.87 21.49 -3.56
N PHE A 221 -11.05 20.54 -4.01
CA PHE A 221 -9.61 20.63 -3.96
C PHE A 221 -9.01 20.92 -5.34
N ILE A 222 -7.82 21.51 -5.38
CA ILE A 222 -6.96 21.41 -6.55
C ILE A 222 -6.04 20.22 -6.31
N THR A 223 -6.07 19.21 -7.18
CA THR A 223 -5.23 18.03 -7.03
C THR A 223 -4.17 17.99 -8.11
N PHE A 224 -2.94 17.62 -7.76
CA PHE A 224 -1.85 17.45 -8.71
C PHE A 224 -1.11 16.15 -8.46
N GLN A 225 -1.27 15.18 -9.37
CA GLN A 225 -0.61 13.89 -9.33
C GLN A 225 0.61 13.91 -10.24
N ILE A 226 1.82 13.83 -9.67
CA ILE A 226 3.08 13.96 -10.43
C ILE A 226 3.75 12.63 -10.72
N GLY A 227 4.44 12.57 -11.87
CA GLY A 227 5.42 11.55 -12.22
C GLY A 227 6.83 12.16 -12.20
N ILE A 228 7.78 11.49 -11.56
CA ILE A 228 9.14 12.03 -11.31
C ILE A 228 10.20 11.56 -12.31
N HIS A 229 9.83 10.74 -13.30
CA HIS A 229 10.79 10.05 -14.17
C HIS A 229 11.12 10.80 -15.47
N GLY A 230 10.61 12.02 -15.65
CA GLY A 230 10.81 12.78 -16.89
C GLY A 230 10.02 12.20 -18.10
N ILE A 231 9.10 11.28 -17.87
CA ILE A 231 8.26 10.63 -18.88
C ILE A 231 6.84 11.20 -18.77
N PRO A 232 6.22 11.62 -19.89
CA PRO A 232 4.81 12.03 -19.86
C PRO A 232 3.92 10.95 -19.22
N VAL A 233 2.95 11.37 -18.41
CA VAL A 233 2.13 10.47 -17.60
C VAL A 233 0.75 10.16 -18.22
N ASN A 234 0.54 10.59 -19.45
CA ASN A 234 -0.72 10.44 -20.21
C ASN A 234 -0.56 9.62 -21.50
N LEU A 235 0.53 8.85 -21.63
CA LEU A 235 0.75 7.96 -22.76
C LEU A 235 -0.10 6.70 -22.63
N ASP A 236 -0.17 5.93 -23.72
CA ASP A 236 -0.80 4.62 -23.71
C ASP A 236 -0.12 3.69 -22.70
N PRO A 237 -0.88 2.89 -21.93
CA PRO A 237 -0.31 1.95 -20.95
C PRO A 237 0.74 1.00 -21.51
N GLY A 238 0.63 0.60 -22.78
CA GLY A 238 1.62 -0.25 -23.46
C GLY A 238 3.00 0.37 -23.51
N VAL A 239 3.11 1.70 -23.69
CA VAL A 239 4.40 2.40 -23.73
C VAL A 239 5.17 2.22 -22.42
N TYR A 240 4.49 2.27 -21.27
CA TYR A 240 5.17 2.08 -19.96
C TYR A 240 5.60 0.63 -19.77
N THR A 241 4.82 -0.32 -20.28
CA THR A 241 5.17 -1.74 -20.26
C THR A 241 6.42 -1.99 -21.10
N ASP A 242 6.49 -1.43 -22.30
CA ASP A 242 7.65 -1.57 -23.20
C ASP A 242 8.91 -0.91 -22.61
N LEU A 243 8.77 0.27 -22.01
CA LEU A 243 9.87 0.94 -21.33
C LEU A 243 10.39 0.12 -20.14
N ALA A 244 9.48 -0.47 -19.35
CA ALA A 244 9.83 -1.29 -18.19
C ALA A 244 10.50 -2.62 -18.59
N ALA A 245 10.12 -3.21 -19.73
CA ALA A 245 10.73 -4.42 -20.26
C ALA A 245 12.04 -4.16 -21.04
N GLY A 246 12.33 -2.91 -21.40
CA GLY A 246 13.47 -2.50 -22.22
C GLY A 246 14.39 -1.51 -21.51
N ALA A 247 14.31 -0.24 -21.89
CA ALA A 247 15.25 0.80 -21.43
C ALA A 247 15.28 1.03 -19.90
N LEU A 248 14.23 0.62 -19.19
CA LEU A 248 14.11 0.75 -17.73
C LEU A 248 13.95 -0.62 -17.04
N ASP A 249 14.46 -1.68 -17.67
CA ASP A 249 14.49 -3.01 -17.07
C ASP A 249 15.23 -2.97 -15.73
N GLY A 250 14.68 -3.68 -14.72
CA GLY A 250 15.22 -3.69 -13.35
C GLY A 250 14.92 -2.43 -12.52
N TYR A 251 14.42 -1.35 -13.13
CA TYR A 251 14.10 -0.10 -12.44
C TYR A 251 13.15 -0.26 -11.23
N PRO A 252 12.06 -1.07 -11.29
CA PRO A 252 11.16 -1.24 -10.16
C PRO A 252 11.74 -2.07 -9.01
N THR A 253 12.76 -2.87 -9.28
CA THR A 253 13.32 -3.81 -8.30
C THR A 253 14.41 -3.20 -7.43
N PHE A 254 14.85 -1.96 -7.75
CA PHE A 254 15.92 -1.30 -7.00
C PHE A 254 17.05 -2.29 -6.74
N ASN A 255 17.82 -2.66 -7.74
CA ASN A 255 18.93 -3.60 -7.53
C ASN A 255 19.83 -3.08 -6.41
N MET A 256 19.45 -3.41 -5.16
CA MET A 256 20.07 -2.89 -3.93
C MET A 256 21.48 -3.44 -3.76
N ASP A 257 21.83 -4.48 -4.50
CA ASP A 257 23.17 -5.09 -4.51
C ASP A 257 24.14 -4.36 -5.45
N ASP A 258 23.62 -3.55 -6.38
CA ASP A 258 24.43 -2.76 -7.28
C ASP A 258 24.66 -1.35 -6.70
N LYS A 259 25.86 -1.13 -6.16
CA LYS A 259 26.29 0.17 -5.60
C LYS A 259 26.28 1.31 -6.61
N ASP A 260 26.30 1.02 -7.89
CA ASP A 260 26.35 1.99 -8.99
C ASP A 260 24.96 2.27 -9.58
N PHE A 261 23.92 1.55 -9.12
CA PHE A 261 22.57 1.69 -9.61
C PHE A 261 21.82 2.86 -8.93
N TYR A 262 21.97 4.04 -9.50
CA TYR A 262 21.42 5.28 -8.93
C TYR A 262 20.35 5.93 -9.81
N TYR A 263 19.21 5.27 -10.01
CA TYR A 263 18.07 5.92 -10.68
C TYR A 263 17.49 7.11 -9.90
N TYR A 264 17.74 7.18 -8.61
CA TYR A 264 17.23 8.24 -7.72
C TYR A 264 18.26 9.31 -7.39
N LYS A 265 19.38 9.32 -8.03
CA LYS A 265 20.28 10.46 -7.94
C LYS A 265 19.73 11.60 -8.79
N ARG A 266 18.97 12.48 -8.15
CA ARG A 266 18.51 13.79 -8.63
C ARG A 266 17.37 13.78 -9.63
#